data_9ef925037352d1f8e2cf5fd201580f5b
#
_entry.id   9ef925037352d1f8e2cf5fd201580f5b
#
_cell.length_a   1.000
_cell.length_b   1.000
_cell.length_c   1.000
_cell.angle_alpha   90.00
_cell.angle_beta   90.00
_cell.angle_gamma   90.00
#
_symmetry.space_group_name_H-M   'P 1'
#
loop_
_entity.id
_entity.type
_entity.pdbx_description
1 polymer ?
#
loop_
_entity_poly.entity_id
_entity_poly.type
_entity_poly.pdbx_seq_one_letter_code
_entity_poly.pdbx_strand_id
1 'polypeptide(L)'
;MDENLEQGTNNNTDSANGVTPQDTNTQDQQSTILGGGGDTNTDQPAEPTVYDFSTAFEGGEVDQTIADEFSKMLNGVGATQEQALQMAKFGNQYATNLVTAYENQKQEALNAQYKGYADNAREVLGAKFDTTVSQAAAGVEAVEKTIPNIREILAENGLGNRVEVIQLFAHIAGMASEDNNAGNNRPANNQSDEAIRRNMYPSMFKD
;
A
#
# COMPACT_ATOMS: atom_id res chain seq x y z
N MET A 1 -28.77 -46.35 -8.43
CA MET A 1 -29.26 -46.64 -7.06
C MET A 1 -29.25 -45.27 -6.41
N ASP A 2 -30.32 -44.65 -6.63
CA ASP A 2 -31.51 -44.37 -5.82
C ASP A 2 -31.21 -43.17 -4.92
N GLU A 3 -31.71 -42.00 -5.31
CA GLU A 3 -33.02 -41.43 -4.97
C GLU A 3 -33.17 -41.20 -3.46
N ASN A 4 -33.33 -39.96 -3.03
CA ASN A 4 -34.65 -39.55 -2.60
C ASN A 4 -34.77 -38.04 -2.39
N LEU A 5 -35.74 -37.48 -3.09
CA LEU A 5 -36.44 -36.22 -2.88
C LEU A 5 -37.41 -36.41 -1.70
N GLU A 6 -37.49 -35.45 -0.81
CA GLU A 6 -38.78 -35.19 -0.14
C GLU A 6 -38.99 -33.71 0.13
N GLN A 7 -40.00 -33.26 -0.47
CA GLN A 7 -40.87 -32.13 -0.43
C GLN A 7 -41.88 -32.29 0.73
N GLY A 8 -42.17 -31.26 1.48
CA GLY A 8 -43.25 -31.23 2.48
C GLY A 8 -43.56 -29.79 2.81
N THR A 9 -44.39 -29.16 2.10
CA THR A 9 -45.81 -28.76 2.22
C THR A 9 -46.28 -28.25 3.58
N ASN A 10 -46.69 -26.99 3.54
CA ASN A 10 -47.85 -26.35 4.19
C ASN A 10 -48.42 -26.95 5.48
N ASN A 11 -48.61 -26.05 6.45
CA ASN A 11 -50.00 -25.92 7.00
C ASN A 11 -50.20 -24.55 7.68
N ASN A 12 -51.17 -23.88 7.15
CA ASN A 12 -51.99 -22.81 7.67
C ASN A 12 -52.90 -23.34 8.79
N THR A 13 -52.96 -22.66 9.94
CA THR A 13 -54.15 -22.69 10.78
C THR A 13 -54.34 -21.37 11.50
N ASP A 14 -55.35 -20.73 11.06
CA ASP A 14 -56.28 -19.77 11.63
C ASP A 14 -56.54 -19.97 13.13
N SER A 15 -56.55 -18.90 13.91
CA SER A 15 -57.45 -18.72 15.04
C SER A 15 -57.60 -17.27 15.42
N ALA A 16 -58.75 -16.74 15.09
CA ALA A 16 -59.31 -15.53 15.61
C ALA A 16 -59.58 -15.61 17.11
N ASN A 17 -59.36 -14.56 17.86
CA ASN A 17 -60.40 -13.99 18.70
C ASN A 17 -59.95 -12.80 19.54
N GLY A 18 -60.77 -11.78 19.63
CA GLY A 18 -60.91 -10.97 20.82
C GLY A 18 -60.78 -9.46 20.69
N VAL A 19 -61.84 -8.90 20.22
CA VAL A 19 -62.36 -7.54 20.34
C VAL A 19 -62.14 -6.91 21.71
N THR A 20 -61.72 -5.64 21.81
CA THR A 20 -62.58 -4.54 22.31
C THR A 20 -62.01 -3.17 21.96
N PRO A 21 -62.81 -2.17 21.63
CA PRO A 21 -62.37 -0.84 21.20
C PRO A 21 -62.30 0.07 22.43
N GLN A 22 -61.30 0.97 22.40
CA GLN A 22 -61.32 2.13 23.28
C GLN A 22 -61.25 3.40 22.44
N ASP A 23 -62.38 4.13 22.52
CA ASP A 23 -62.63 5.45 22.00
C ASP A 23 -61.50 6.45 22.38
N THR A 24 -60.99 7.18 21.40
CA THR A 24 -60.55 8.54 21.61
C THR A 24 -60.82 9.35 20.36
N ASN A 25 -61.89 10.05 20.45
CA ASN A 25 -62.20 11.40 19.92
C ASN A 25 -61.33 11.92 18.78
N THR A 26 -61.74 11.56 17.57
CA THR A 26 -61.30 12.27 16.37
C THR A 26 -62.39 13.22 16.00
N GLN A 27 -62.09 14.52 16.13
CA GLN A 27 -62.94 15.56 15.56
C GLN A 27 -62.97 15.37 14.04
N ASP A 28 -64.09 14.92 13.55
CA ASP A 28 -64.50 14.98 12.15
C ASP A 28 -64.45 16.44 11.68
N GLN A 29 -63.41 16.83 10.99
CA GLN A 29 -63.47 17.95 10.09
C GLN A 29 -64.07 17.44 8.79
N GLN A 30 -65.37 17.65 8.65
CA GLN A 30 -66.11 17.46 7.42
C GLN A 30 -65.52 18.43 6.37
N SER A 31 -64.66 17.92 5.50
CA SER A 31 -64.30 18.60 4.27
C SER A 31 -65.44 18.40 3.30
N THR A 32 -66.18 19.45 2.99
CA THR A 32 -67.20 19.44 1.94
C THR A 32 -66.50 19.54 0.58
N ILE A 33 -67.04 18.77 -0.39
CA ILE A 33 -66.51 18.74 -1.81
C ILE A 33 -66.52 20.13 -2.48
N LEU A 34 -67.15 21.11 -1.91
CA LEU A 34 -67.24 22.50 -2.43
C LEU A 34 -66.60 23.54 -1.49
N GLY A 35 -66.07 23.11 -0.33
CA GLY A 35 -65.32 23.97 0.57
C GLY A 35 -63.85 23.81 0.29
N GLY A 36 -63.31 24.56 -0.64
CA GLY A 36 -61.91 24.50 -1.05
C GLY A 36 -60.96 24.62 0.09
N GLY A 37 -60.47 23.49 0.60
CA GLY A 37 -59.16 23.41 1.19
C GLY A 37 -58.18 23.49 0.03
N GLY A 38 -57.61 24.63 -0.20
CA GLY A 38 -56.57 24.78 -1.20
C GLY A 38 -55.38 23.88 -0.80
N ASP A 39 -55.27 22.73 -1.44
CA ASP A 39 -53.97 22.17 -1.67
C ASP A 39 -53.20 23.16 -2.53
N THR A 40 -52.56 24.10 -1.89
CA THR A 40 -51.46 24.81 -2.53
C THR A 40 -50.33 23.81 -2.64
N ASN A 41 -50.50 22.85 -3.54
CA ASN A 41 -49.35 22.22 -4.18
C ASN A 41 -48.72 23.32 -5.04
N THR A 42 -48.03 24.20 -4.42
CA THR A 42 -47.08 25.07 -5.09
C THR A 42 -46.06 24.12 -5.69
N ASP A 43 -46.24 23.92 -6.98
CA ASP A 43 -45.22 23.35 -7.90
C ASP A 43 -44.10 24.41 -8.03
N GLN A 44 -43.61 24.85 -6.89
CA GLN A 44 -42.41 25.64 -6.82
C GLN A 44 -41.28 24.61 -6.79
N PRO A 45 -40.38 24.60 -7.79
CA PRO A 45 -39.23 23.74 -7.76
C PRO A 45 -38.57 23.93 -6.40
N ALA A 46 -38.50 22.87 -5.61
CA ALA A 46 -37.79 22.92 -4.32
C ALA A 46 -36.42 23.48 -4.57
N GLU A 47 -36.02 24.53 -3.88
CA GLU A 47 -34.67 25.06 -3.98
C GLU A 47 -33.71 23.93 -3.71
N PRO A 48 -32.63 23.78 -4.52
CA PRO A 48 -31.70 22.66 -4.33
C PRO A 48 -31.11 22.71 -2.93
N THR A 49 -31.28 21.65 -2.18
CA THR A 49 -30.74 21.50 -0.84
C THR A 49 -29.21 21.52 -0.90
N VAL A 50 -28.60 22.42 -0.15
CA VAL A 50 -27.14 22.42 0.02
C VAL A 50 -26.80 21.45 1.16
N TYR A 51 -26.08 20.39 0.83
CA TYR A 51 -25.67 19.40 1.82
C TYR A 51 -24.33 19.76 2.45
N ASP A 52 -24.23 19.58 3.77
CA ASP A 52 -22.97 19.69 4.51
C ASP A 52 -22.35 18.30 4.70
N PHE A 53 -21.19 18.08 4.11
CA PHE A 53 -20.43 16.84 4.20
C PHE A 53 -19.24 16.90 5.15
N SER A 54 -19.02 18.01 5.84
CA SER A 54 -17.85 18.26 6.68
C SER A 54 -17.63 17.18 7.74
N THR A 55 -18.70 16.60 8.29
CA THR A 55 -18.62 15.54 9.29
C THR A 55 -18.53 14.13 8.70
N ALA A 56 -18.55 13.98 7.38
CA ALA A 56 -18.37 12.69 6.72
C ALA A 56 -16.89 12.32 6.51
N PHE A 57 -16.00 13.30 6.55
CA PHE A 57 -14.58 13.15 6.27
C PHE A 57 -13.77 13.63 7.47
N GLU A 58 -13.33 12.73 8.33
CA GLU A 58 -12.52 13.06 9.51
C GLU A 58 -11.17 13.65 9.07
N GLY A 59 -11.03 14.98 9.20
CA GLY A 59 -9.77 15.69 8.91
C GLY A 59 -9.39 15.81 7.44
N GLY A 60 -10.24 15.40 6.51
CA GLY A 60 -10.02 15.52 5.07
C GLY A 60 -10.66 16.78 4.50
N GLU A 61 -10.00 17.41 3.53
CA GLU A 61 -10.64 18.43 2.70
C GLU A 61 -11.66 17.77 1.78
N VAL A 62 -12.87 18.32 1.77
CA VAL A 62 -13.92 17.90 0.82
C VAL A 62 -13.62 18.56 -0.52
N ASP A 63 -13.38 17.77 -1.57
CA ASP A 63 -13.30 18.30 -2.92
C ASP A 63 -14.66 18.90 -3.30
N GLN A 64 -14.68 20.21 -3.45
CA GLN A 64 -15.91 20.95 -3.69
C GLN A 64 -16.59 20.54 -5.01
N THR A 65 -15.83 20.20 -6.03
CA THR A 65 -16.38 19.77 -7.32
C THR A 65 -17.14 18.45 -7.17
N ILE A 66 -16.55 17.49 -6.45
CA ILE A 66 -17.17 16.20 -6.16
C ILE A 66 -18.38 16.38 -5.23
N ALA A 67 -18.28 17.24 -4.22
CA ALA A 67 -19.37 17.53 -3.32
C ALA A 67 -20.57 18.15 -4.04
N ASP A 68 -20.33 19.06 -4.99
CA ASP A 68 -21.37 19.69 -5.79
C ASP A 68 -22.06 18.70 -6.74
N GLU A 69 -21.29 17.82 -7.38
CA GLU A 69 -21.85 16.76 -8.24
C GLU A 69 -22.67 15.75 -7.41
N PHE A 70 -22.16 15.36 -6.27
CA PHE A 70 -22.87 14.46 -5.35
C PHE A 70 -24.16 15.11 -4.83
N SER A 71 -24.11 16.39 -4.47
CA SER A 71 -25.28 17.17 -4.05
C SER A 71 -26.37 17.21 -5.13
N LYS A 72 -25.98 17.38 -6.39
CA LYS A 72 -26.93 17.34 -7.51
C LYS A 72 -27.63 15.98 -7.63
N MET A 73 -26.90 14.89 -7.50
CA MET A 73 -27.48 13.55 -7.52
C MET A 73 -28.43 13.32 -6.35
N LEU A 74 -28.04 13.73 -5.13
CA LEU A 74 -28.87 13.61 -3.93
C LEU A 74 -30.16 14.44 -4.01
N ASN A 75 -30.09 15.66 -4.55
CA ASN A 75 -31.24 16.47 -4.81
C ASN A 75 -32.20 15.84 -5.84
N GLY A 76 -31.65 15.16 -6.85
CA GLY A 76 -32.45 14.46 -7.86
C GLY A 76 -33.28 13.29 -7.30
N VAL A 77 -32.85 12.72 -6.17
CA VAL A 77 -33.56 11.63 -5.47
C VAL A 77 -34.30 12.11 -4.21
N GLY A 78 -34.24 13.39 -3.89
CA GLY A 78 -34.90 13.98 -2.72
C GLY A 78 -34.31 13.50 -1.38
N ALA A 79 -33.01 13.26 -1.33
CA ALA A 79 -32.34 12.79 -0.11
C ALA A 79 -32.40 13.85 0.99
N THR A 80 -32.50 13.42 2.25
CA THR A 80 -32.34 14.29 3.41
C THR A 80 -30.86 14.52 3.73
N GLN A 81 -30.53 15.56 4.51
CA GLN A 81 -29.16 15.80 5.01
C GLN A 81 -28.57 14.58 5.73
N GLU A 82 -29.39 13.89 6.53
CA GLU A 82 -28.95 12.70 7.26
C GLU A 82 -28.61 11.54 6.30
N GLN A 83 -29.45 11.29 5.30
CA GLN A 83 -29.19 10.29 4.26
C GLN A 83 -27.94 10.64 3.45
N ALA A 84 -27.76 11.91 3.11
CA ALA A 84 -26.58 12.42 2.42
C ALA A 84 -25.29 12.15 3.20
N LEU A 85 -25.31 12.45 4.50
CA LEU A 85 -24.18 12.17 5.39
C LEU A 85 -23.88 10.66 5.54
N GLN A 86 -24.90 9.83 5.66
CA GLN A 86 -24.72 8.38 5.75
C GLN A 86 -24.11 7.83 4.47
N MET A 87 -24.58 8.28 3.29
CA MET A 87 -24.02 7.89 2.00
C MET A 87 -22.57 8.36 1.84
N ALA A 88 -22.27 9.61 2.23
CA ALA A 88 -20.91 10.15 2.15
C ALA A 88 -19.94 9.38 3.10
N LYS A 89 -20.37 9.09 4.32
CA LYS A 89 -19.58 8.27 5.26
C LYS A 89 -19.32 6.87 4.74
N PHE A 90 -20.34 6.22 4.20
CA PHE A 90 -20.20 4.89 3.60
C PHE A 90 -19.24 4.94 2.40
N GLY A 91 -19.39 5.92 1.51
CA GLY A 91 -18.49 6.09 0.36
C GLY A 91 -17.04 6.30 0.79
N ASN A 92 -16.80 7.16 1.77
CA ASN A 92 -15.47 7.40 2.31
C ASN A 92 -14.87 6.13 2.95
N GLN A 93 -15.64 5.42 3.76
CA GLN A 93 -15.18 4.16 4.37
C GLN A 93 -14.89 3.09 3.32
N TYR A 94 -15.75 2.97 2.30
CA TYR A 94 -15.53 2.04 1.20
C TYR A 94 -14.25 2.38 0.41
N ALA A 95 -14.03 3.66 0.08
CA ALA A 95 -12.84 4.11 -0.61
C ALA A 95 -11.58 3.84 0.22
N THR A 96 -11.59 4.16 1.51
CA THR A 96 -10.49 3.89 2.44
C THR A 96 -10.16 2.40 2.52
N ASN A 97 -11.18 1.56 2.65
CA ASN A 97 -10.98 0.10 2.68
C ASN A 97 -10.39 -0.41 1.37
N LEU A 98 -10.85 0.13 0.23
CA LEU A 98 -10.34 -0.25 -1.10
C LEU A 98 -8.87 0.14 -1.26
N VAL A 99 -8.50 1.36 -0.88
CA VAL A 99 -7.11 1.82 -0.90
C VAL A 99 -6.23 0.96 -0.01
N THR A 100 -6.66 0.71 1.23
CA THR A 100 -5.94 -0.16 2.18
C THR A 100 -5.77 -1.58 1.64
N ALA A 101 -6.81 -2.16 1.06
CA ALA A 101 -6.74 -3.49 0.45
C ALA A 101 -5.75 -3.52 -0.73
N TYR A 102 -5.76 -2.49 -1.56
CA TYR A 102 -4.81 -2.36 -2.68
C TYR A 102 -3.37 -2.22 -2.20
N GLU A 103 -3.12 -1.38 -1.20
CA GLU A 103 -1.79 -1.20 -0.61
C GLU A 103 -1.27 -2.50 0.02
N ASN A 104 -2.11 -3.22 0.75
CA ASN A 104 -1.78 -4.52 1.32
C ASN A 104 -1.43 -5.54 0.21
N GLN A 105 -2.25 -5.63 -0.82
CA GLN A 105 -2.00 -6.53 -1.96
C GLN A 105 -0.68 -6.19 -2.67
N LYS A 106 -0.41 -4.90 -2.88
CA LYS A 106 0.85 -4.43 -3.45
C LYS A 106 2.05 -4.81 -2.57
N GLN A 107 1.93 -4.62 -1.26
CA GLN A 107 2.99 -4.97 -0.31
C GLN A 107 3.24 -6.48 -0.26
N GLU A 108 2.19 -7.29 -0.27
CA GLU A 108 2.30 -8.75 -0.35
C GLU A 108 2.98 -9.20 -1.63
N ALA A 109 2.63 -8.61 -2.78
CA ALA A 109 3.26 -8.91 -4.06
C ALA A 109 4.76 -8.55 -4.07
N LEU A 110 5.14 -7.39 -3.52
CA LEU A 110 6.53 -7.00 -3.36
C LEU A 110 7.30 -7.96 -2.45
N ASN A 111 6.73 -8.34 -1.31
CA ASN A 111 7.35 -9.27 -0.38
C ASN A 111 7.54 -10.66 -1.02
N ALA A 112 6.56 -11.13 -1.77
CA ALA A 112 6.64 -12.38 -2.52
C ALA A 112 7.74 -12.32 -3.59
N GLN A 113 7.87 -11.19 -4.30
CA GLN A 113 8.92 -10.96 -5.28
C GLN A 113 10.32 -10.96 -4.62
N TYR A 114 10.50 -10.25 -3.51
CA TYR A 114 11.78 -10.19 -2.79
C TYR A 114 12.17 -11.55 -2.22
N LYS A 115 11.19 -12.30 -1.71
CA LYS A 115 11.40 -13.69 -1.30
C LYS A 115 11.82 -14.56 -2.48
N GLY A 116 11.16 -14.41 -3.64
CA GLY A 116 11.52 -15.13 -4.86
C GLY A 116 12.96 -14.85 -5.30
N TYR A 117 13.45 -13.62 -5.20
CA TYR A 117 14.85 -13.28 -5.47
C TYR A 117 15.81 -14.00 -4.50
N ALA A 118 15.48 -13.99 -3.20
CA ALA A 118 16.31 -14.64 -2.19
C ALA A 118 16.34 -16.17 -2.37
N ASP A 119 15.20 -16.79 -2.69
CA ASP A 119 15.12 -18.23 -2.94
C ASP A 119 15.91 -18.62 -4.19
N ASN A 120 15.79 -17.83 -5.28
CA ASN A 120 16.60 -18.01 -6.50
C ASN A 120 18.10 -17.87 -6.22
N ALA A 121 18.50 -16.89 -5.41
CA ALA A 121 19.90 -16.73 -5.04
C ALA A 121 20.43 -17.94 -4.27
N ARG A 122 19.65 -18.53 -3.37
CA ARG A 122 20.02 -19.77 -2.66
C ARG A 122 20.14 -20.94 -3.61
N GLU A 123 19.21 -21.08 -4.54
CA GLU A 123 19.24 -22.15 -5.55
C GLU A 123 20.46 -22.05 -6.45
N VAL A 124 20.71 -20.88 -7.05
CA VAL A 124 21.81 -20.67 -7.99
C VAL A 124 23.18 -20.79 -7.33
N LEU A 125 23.34 -20.24 -6.12
CA LEU A 125 24.63 -20.27 -5.41
C LEU A 125 24.87 -21.58 -4.65
N GLY A 126 23.80 -22.30 -4.30
CA GLY A 126 23.87 -23.61 -3.64
C GLY A 126 24.78 -23.60 -2.40
N ALA A 127 25.74 -24.50 -2.34
CA ALA A 127 26.68 -24.62 -1.22
C ALA A 127 27.59 -23.39 -1.02
N LYS A 128 27.68 -22.50 -2.01
CA LYS A 128 28.48 -21.28 -1.92
C LYS A 128 27.68 -20.08 -1.43
N PHE A 129 26.38 -20.24 -1.14
CA PHE A 129 25.50 -19.13 -0.80
C PHE A 129 26.04 -18.28 0.35
N ASP A 130 26.29 -18.89 1.50
CA ASP A 130 26.73 -18.15 2.70
C ASP A 130 28.08 -17.46 2.50
N THR A 131 29.02 -18.14 1.82
CA THR A 131 30.33 -17.57 1.52
C THR A 131 30.21 -16.38 0.56
N THR A 132 29.41 -16.52 -0.50
CA THR A 132 29.22 -15.45 -1.49
C THR A 132 28.49 -14.25 -0.89
N VAL A 133 27.49 -14.48 -0.05
CA VAL A 133 26.78 -13.41 0.69
C VAL A 133 27.71 -12.68 1.65
N SER A 134 28.56 -13.41 2.38
CA SER A 134 29.57 -12.80 3.26
C SER A 134 30.57 -11.93 2.48
N GLN A 135 31.04 -12.42 1.32
CA GLN A 135 31.89 -11.63 0.43
C GLN A 135 31.16 -10.41 -0.13
N ALA A 136 29.90 -10.58 -0.54
CA ALA A 136 29.09 -9.47 -1.04
C ALA A 136 28.91 -8.38 0.04
N ALA A 137 28.68 -8.76 1.29
CA ALA A 137 28.59 -7.81 2.40
C ALA A 137 29.88 -6.97 2.56
N ALA A 138 31.05 -7.60 2.44
CA ALA A 138 32.32 -6.89 2.44
C ALA A 138 32.48 -5.95 1.22
N GLY A 139 31.96 -6.36 0.06
CA GLY A 139 31.94 -5.52 -1.15
C GLY A 139 31.01 -4.30 -0.98
N VAL A 140 29.84 -4.49 -0.39
CA VAL A 140 28.93 -3.38 -0.03
C VAL A 140 29.62 -2.40 0.92
N GLU A 141 30.30 -2.91 1.96
CA GLU A 141 31.05 -2.09 2.92
C GLU A 141 32.18 -1.29 2.26
N ALA A 142 32.86 -1.86 1.27
CA ALA A 142 33.88 -1.16 0.50
C ALA A 142 33.27 -0.03 -0.32
N VAL A 143 32.14 -0.25 -0.99
CA VAL A 143 31.41 0.73 -1.81
C VAL A 143 30.76 1.82 -0.95
N GLU A 144 30.28 1.50 0.25
CA GLU A 144 29.64 2.43 1.18
C GLU A 144 30.52 3.62 1.56
N LYS A 145 31.84 3.42 1.54
CA LYS A 145 32.83 4.52 1.76
C LYS A 145 32.74 5.62 0.70
N THR A 146 32.30 5.26 -0.50
CA THR A 146 32.17 6.21 -1.63
C THR A 146 30.70 6.58 -1.88
N ILE A 147 29.78 5.64 -1.63
CA ILE A 147 28.33 5.79 -1.82
C ILE A 147 27.64 5.44 -0.49
N PRO A 148 27.49 6.40 0.43
CA PRO A 148 27.02 6.13 1.80
C PRO A 148 25.61 5.51 1.87
N ASN A 149 24.73 5.78 0.90
CA ASN A 149 23.34 5.28 0.86
C ASN A 149 23.18 3.98 0.04
N ILE A 150 24.26 3.30 -0.30
CA ILE A 150 24.17 2.07 -1.13
C ILE A 150 23.27 1.00 -0.49
N ARG A 151 23.28 0.86 0.83
CA ARG A 151 22.44 -0.12 1.53
C ARG A 151 20.95 0.19 1.39
N GLU A 152 20.58 1.47 1.44
CA GLU A 152 19.19 1.92 1.23
C GLU A 152 18.74 1.60 -0.19
N ILE A 153 19.56 1.93 -1.19
CA ILE A 153 19.30 1.62 -2.60
C ILE A 153 19.10 0.11 -2.83
N LEU A 154 19.93 -0.72 -2.19
CA LEU A 154 19.82 -2.17 -2.31
C LEU A 154 18.56 -2.72 -1.61
N ALA A 155 18.09 -2.05 -0.54
CA ALA A 155 16.90 -2.44 0.20
C ALA A 155 15.60 -2.02 -0.49
N GLU A 156 15.53 -0.82 -1.07
CA GLU A 156 14.30 -0.22 -1.61
C GLU A 156 13.54 -1.10 -2.60
N ASN A 157 14.26 -1.82 -3.47
CA ASN A 157 13.65 -2.63 -4.53
C ASN A 157 14.00 -4.12 -4.41
N GLY A 158 14.46 -4.56 -3.24
CA GLY A 158 14.90 -5.93 -3.03
C GLY A 158 16.11 -6.33 -3.90
N LEU A 159 16.84 -5.35 -4.44
CA LEU A 159 18.01 -5.58 -5.28
C LEU A 159 19.09 -6.39 -4.56
N GLY A 160 19.23 -6.18 -3.25
CA GLY A 160 20.19 -6.91 -2.41
C GLY A 160 19.91 -8.42 -2.33
N ASN A 161 18.71 -8.87 -2.72
CA ASN A 161 18.35 -10.29 -2.76
C ASN A 161 18.61 -10.96 -4.13
N ARG A 162 18.93 -10.17 -5.16
CA ARG A 162 19.17 -10.70 -6.49
C ARG A 162 20.55 -11.35 -6.59
N VAL A 163 20.60 -12.54 -7.17
CA VAL A 163 21.85 -13.31 -7.29
C VAL A 163 22.94 -12.55 -8.05
N GLU A 164 22.56 -11.81 -9.10
CA GLU A 164 23.51 -11.03 -9.91
C GLU A 164 24.16 -9.91 -9.10
N VAL A 165 23.36 -9.26 -8.23
CA VAL A 165 23.82 -8.17 -7.36
C VAL A 165 24.72 -8.73 -6.26
N ILE A 166 24.36 -9.86 -5.66
CA ILE A 166 25.19 -10.57 -4.67
C ILE A 166 26.55 -10.95 -5.28
N GLN A 167 26.54 -11.53 -6.48
CA GLN A 167 27.78 -11.88 -7.19
C GLN A 167 28.61 -10.67 -7.55
N LEU A 168 27.99 -9.57 -7.98
CA LEU A 168 28.67 -8.33 -8.30
C LEU A 168 29.44 -7.78 -7.07
N PHE A 169 28.77 -7.69 -5.92
CA PHE A 169 29.42 -7.19 -4.71
C PHE A 169 30.46 -8.15 -4.16
N ALA A 170 30.27 -9.46 -4.29
CA ALA A 170 31.30 -10.44 -3.95
C ALA A 170 32.54 -10.28 -4.84
N HIS A 171 32.37 -9.98 -6.11
CA HIS A 171 33.49 -9.69 -7.02
C HIS A 171 34.22 -8.40 -6.63
N ILE A 172 33.49 -7.34 -6.29
CA ILE A 172 34.06 -6.08 -5.80
C ILE A 172 34.92 -6.31 -4.53
N ALA A 173 34.44 -7.14 -3.62
CA ALA A 173 35.22 -7.50 -2.43
C ALA A 173 36.54 -8.19 -2.77
N GLY A 174 36.51 -9.10 -3.76
CA GLY A 174 37.74 -9.75 -4.28
C GLY A 174 38.74 -8.73 -4.78
N MET A 175 38.32 -7.84 -5.65
CA MET A 175 39.18 -6.77 -6.20
C MET A 175 39.76 -5.86 -5.10
N ALA A 176 38.94 -5.42 -4.14
CA ALA A 176 39.38 -4.58 -3.04
C ALA A 176 40.38 -5.29 -2.11
N SER A 177 40.30 -6.61 -1.95
CA SER A 177 41.26 -7.36 -1.16
C SER A 177 42.58 -7.64 -1.88
N GLU A 178 42.55 -7.78 -3.20
CA GLU A 178 43.77 -7.92 -4.02
C GLU A 178 44.60 -6.63 -4.00
N ASP A 179 43.95 -5.46 -4.14
CA ASP A 179 44.64 -4.16 -4.06
C ASP A 179 45.32 -3.94 -2.69
N ASN A 180 44.67 -4.36 -1.61
CA ASN A 180 45.24 -4.26 -0.26
C ASN A 180 46.47 -5.23 -0.06
N ASN A 181 46.44 -6.38 -0.70
CA ASN A 181 47.56 -7.33 -0.66
C ASN A 181 48.72 -6.92 -1.53
N ALA A 182 48.47 -6.28 -2.67
CA ALA A 182 49.54 -5.77 -3.54
C ALA A 182 50.37 -4.66 -2.85
N GLY A 183 49.73 -3.89 -1.95
CA GLY A 183 50.42 -2.89 -1.12
C GLY A 183 51.32 -3.48 -0.01
N ASN A 184 50.96 -4.65 0.53
CA ASN A 184 51.69 -5.28 1.62
C ASN A 184 52.79 -6.28 1.18
N ASN A 185 52.79 -6.69 -0.09
CA ASN A 185 53.75 -7.63 -0.65
C ASN A 185 54.92 -6.93 -1.38
N ARG A 186 55.18 -5.67 -1.08
CA ARG A 186 56.53 -5.16 -1.34
C ARG A 186 57.44 -5.89 -0.39
N PRO A 187 58.39 -6.72 -0.89
CA PRO A 187 59.46 -7.24 -0.04
C PRO A 187 60.08 -5.99 0.58
N ALA A 188 60.20 -5.99 1.91
CA ALA A 188 60.94 -4.96 2.60
C ALA A 188 62.36 -5.02 2.06
N ASN A 189 62.59 -4.31 0.95
CA ASN A 189 63.90 -4.10 0.45
C ASN A 189 64.51 -3.05 1.38
N ASN A 190 65.13 -3.55 2.47
CA ASN A 190 65.91 -2.73 3.41
C ASN A 190 67.15 -2.11 2.78
N GLN A 191 67.25 -2.15 1.48
CA GLN A 191 68.26 -1.35 0.77
C GLN A 191 67.75 0.09 0.67
N SER A 192 68.47 1.01 1.29
CA SER A 192 68.19 2.43 1.13
C SER A 192 68.25 2.77 -0.36
N ASP A 193 67.43 3.75 -0.80
CA ASP A 193 67.41 4.22 -2.18
C ASP A 193 68.83 4.56 -2.71
N GLU A 194 69.76 4.88 -1.81
CA GLU A 194 71.15 5.13 -2.11
C GLU A 194 71.94 3.84 -2.42
N ALA A 195 71.60 2.75 -1.72
CA ALA A 195 72.22 1.44 -2.01
C ALA A 195 71.71 0.89 -3.36
N ILE A 196 70.41 1.12 -3.70
CA ILE A 196 69.87 0.76 -5.01
C ILE A 196 70.53 1.59 -6.13
N ARG A 197 70.73 2.90 -5.96
CA ARG A 197 71.36 3.77 -6.92
C ARG A 197 72.83 3.39 -7.10
N ARG A 198 73.57 3.08 -6.04
CA ARG A 198 74.96 2.60 -6.09
C ARG A 198 75.08 1.30 -6.88
N ASN A 199 74.11 0.42 -6.75
CA ASN A 199 74.13 -0.86 -7.45
C ASN A 199 73.76 -0.75 -8.93
N MET A 200 72.85 0.20 -9.27
CA MET A 200 72.44 0.46 -10.65
C MET A 200 73.43 1.35 -11.42
N TYR A 201 74.14 2.25 -10.75
CA TYR A 201 75.02 3.21 -11.40
C TYR A 201 76.37 3.31 -10.68
N PRO A 202 77.14 2.23 -10.67
CA PRO A 202 78.40 2.19 -9.92
C PRO A 202 79.45 3.20 -10.42
N SER A 203 79.29 3.70 -11.64
CA SER A 203 80.19 4.68 -12.24
C SER A 203 80.02 6.14 -11.71
N MET A 204 78.85 6.44 -11.08
CA MET A 204 78.56 7.75 -10.49
C MET A 204 79.10 7.94 -9.08
N PHE A 205 79.56 6.90 -8.43
CA PHE A 205 80.03 6.88 -7.03
C PHE A 205 81.47 6.40 -6.91
N LYS A 206 82.27 6.54 -7.99
CA LYS A 206 83.75 6.35 -7.93
C LYS A 206 84.38 7.69 -7.62
N ASP A 207 85.01 7.78 -6.45
CA ASP A 207 85.96 8.85 -6.09
C ASP A 207 87.23 8.76 -6.95
#